data_0b57d500bed9ab3172e6c78f98c98a88
#
_entry.id   0b57d500bed9ab3172e6c78f98c98a88
#
_cell.length_a   1.000
_cell.length_b   1.000
_cell.length_c   1.000
_cell.angle_alpha   90.00
_cell.angle_beta   90.00
_cell.angle_gamma   90.00
#
_symmetry.space_group_name_H-M   'P 1'
#
loop_
_entity.id
_entity.type
_entity.pdbx_description
1 polymer ?
#
loop_
_entity_poly.entity_id
_entity_poly.type
_entity_poly.pdbx_seq_one_letter_code
_entity_poly.pdbx_strand_id
1 'polypeptide(L)'
;MKTQYLMVGIVLFGWVGGSAATPQGGTAPPAPKVAVVPAPVTPKPPAAAANVAPPEVVAAAWSAVEKLGLEVTRGNYKAAIDRMNPQWMERWAKRTPGGAEAIQKKIEGVSKRMAQEGVSIVSSVPQGTPRSFEVGPGKRLEKVAGEPDVEVLIFTKWLVLVPTLTKYRLMLGDNPKPVFIEKFGFQVAVSDKGKNDWSFIDGSDLTVNSLRSLYVTLPQDMELPPISERQATETR
;
A
#
# COMPACT_ATOMS: atom_id res chain seq x y z
N MET A 1 39.77 3.60 -5.80
CA MET A 1 38.89 2.75 -4.98
C MET A 1 37.45 3.09 -5.32
N LYS A 2 36.75 2.23 -6.07
CA LYS A 2 35.33 2.45 -6.43
C LYS A 2 34.49 1.89 -5.28
N THR A 3 33.93 2.76 -4.47
CA THR A 3 32.99 2.40 -3.41
C THR A 3 31.68 1.97 -4.09
N GLN A 4 31.48 0.66 -4.22
CA GLN A 4 30.16 0.10 -4.57
C GLN A 4 29.26 0.32 -3.36
N TYR A 5 28.35 1.30 -3.48
CA TYR A 5 27.22 1.43 -2.57
C TYR A 5 26.32 0.21 -2.81
N LEU A 6 26.45 -0.78 -1.92
CA LEU A 6 25.49 -1.87 -1.84
C LEU A 6 24.17 -1.24 -1.42
N MET A 7 23.23 -1.09 -2.37
CA MET A 7 21.85 -0.75 -2.07
C MET A 7 21.26 -1.87 -1.23
N VAL A 8 21.32 -1.73 0.09
CA VAL A 8 20.57 -2.58 1.00
C VAL A 8 19.13 -2.10 0.93
N GLY A 9 18.39 -2.68 -0.01
CA GLY A 9 16.94 -2.50 -0.05
C GLY A 9 16.32 -3.11 1.22
N ILE A 10 16.17 -2.30 2.25
CA ILE A 10 15.46 -2.71 3.46
C ILE A 10 13.98 -2.69 3.15
N VAL A 11 13.56 -3.76 2.53
CA VAL A 11 12.16 -4.01 2.23
C VAL A 11 11.59 -4.79 3.40
N LEU A 12 10.99 -4.12 4.35
CA LEU A 12 10.28 -4.78 5.45
C LEU A 12 9.10 -5.63 4.95
N PHE A 13 8.58 -5.36 3.75
CA PHE A 13 7.45 -6.09 3.16
C PHE A 13 7.48 -6.28 1.65
N GLY A 14 8.55 -5.94 0.95
CA GLY A 14 8.58 -5.92 -0.50
C GLY A 14 9.61 -6.86 -1.13
N TRP A 15 9.55 -8.17 -0.92
CA TRP A 15 10.35 -9.11 -1.68
C TRP A 15 9.47 -10.24 -2.26
N VAL A 16 8.83 -9.94 -3.39
CA VAL A 16 8.37 -10.96 -4.33
C VAL A 16 9.11 -10.72 -5.63
N GLY A 17 10.23 -11.42 -5.82
CA GLY A 17 10.94 -11.47 -7.09
C GLY A 17 10.02 -12.05 -8.16
N GLY A 18 9.49 -11.19 -9.02
CA GLY A 18 8.84 -11.55 -10.26
C GLY A 18 9.89 -11.58 -11.37
N SER A 19 10.26 -12.77 -11.85
CA SER A 19 11.04 -12.92 -13.08
C SER A 19 10.28 -12.30 -14.25
N ALA A 20 10.82 -11.23 -14.82
CA ALA A 20 10.34 -10.65 -16.05
C ALA A 20 10.67 -11.60 -17.23
N ALA A 21 9.66 -12.22 -17.81
CA ALA A 21 9.75 -12.85 -19.10
C ALA A 21 9.67 -11.76 -20.18
N THR A 22 10.71 -11.65 -20.98
CA THR A 22 10.80 -10.77 -22.16
C THR A 22 9.89 -11.32 -23.26
N PRO A 23 8.93 -10.58 -23.83
CA PRO A 23 8.24 -11.01 -25.04
C PRO A 23 9.09 -10.69 -26.27
N GLN A 24 9.39 -11.73 -27.04
CA GLN A 24 9.98 -11.64 -28.37
C GLN A 24 9.01 -10.92 -29.33
N GLY A 25 9.57 -10.03 -30.15
CA GLY A 25 8.86 -9.27 -31.16
C GLY A 25 8.32 -10.16 -32.29
N GLY A 26 7.03 -10.00 -32.56
CA GLY A 26 6.37 -10.46 -33.73
C GLY A 26 5.83 -9.26 -34.51
N THR A 27 6.38 -9.00 -35.71
CA THR A 27 5.91 -7.99 -36.65
C THR A 27 4.61 -8.46 -37.30
N ALA A 28 3.51 -7.76 -37.03
CA ALA A 28 2.24 -7.96 -37.72
C ALA A 28 2.10 -6.99 -38.92
N PRO A 29 1.48 -7.42 -40.04
CA PRO A 29 1.29 -6.60 -41.22
C PRO A 29 0.20 -5.52 -41.04
N PRO A 30 0.23 -4.42 -41.78
CA PRO A 30 -0.67 -3.29 -41.62
C PRO A 30 -2.10 -3.62 -42.06
N ALA A 31 -3.05 -3.35 -41.16
CA ALA A 31 -4.49 -3.46 -41.42
C ALA A 31 -5.03 -2.26 -42.24
N PRO A 32 -6.08 -2.44 -43.05
CA PRO A 32 -6.64 -1.39 -43.86
C PRO A 32 -7.35 -0.31 -43.03
N LYS A 33 -7.18 0.96 -43.44
CA LYS A 33 -7.84 2.12 -42.84
C LYS A 33 -9.35 2.06 -43.08
N VAL A 34 -10.10 1.76 -42.02
CA VAL A 34 -11.56 1.96 -41.98
C VAL A 34 -11.82 3.38 -41.50
N ALA A 35 -12.62 4.13 -42.23
CA ALA A 35 -13.05 5.47 -41.87
C ALA A 35 -13.91 5.39 -40.59
N VAL A 36 -13.43 5.98 -39.51
CA VAL A 36 -14.15 6.05 -38.20
C VAL A 36 -15.17 7.18 -38.30
N VAL A 37 -16.45 6.81 -38.34
CA VAL A 37 -17.55 7.72 -38.08
C VAL A 37 -17.51 8.08 -36.61
N PRO A 38 -17.49 9.36 -36.21
CA PRO A 38 -17.48 9.73 -34.78
C PRO A 38 -18.79 9.27 -34.15
N ALA A 39 -18.68 8.37 -33.16
CA ALA A 39 -19.78 7.96 -32.33
C ALA A 39 -20.28 9.15 -31.48
N PRO A 40 -21.58 9.24 -31.20
CA PRO A 40 -22.13 10.29 -30.36
C PRO A 40 -21.46 10.24 -28.98
N VAL A 41 -20.88 11.38 -28.57
CA VAL A 41 -20.24 11.55 -27.26
C VAL A 41 -21.34 11.47 -26.20
N THR A 42 -21.50 10.30 -25.61
CA THR A 42 -22.30 10.17 -24.39
C THR A 42 -21.66 11.04 -23.31
N PRO A 43 -22.39 11.96 -22.64
CA PRO A 43 -21.80 12.77 -21.60
C PRO A 43 -21.26 11.84 -20.52
N LYS A 44 -19.94 11.96 -20.25
CA LYS A 44 -19.28 11.27 -19.14
C LYS A 44 -20.07 11.62 -17.86
N PRO A 45 -20.57 10.63 -17.09
CA PRO A 45 -21.20 10.91 -15.82
C PRO A 45 -20.28 11.82 -15.01
N PRO A 46 -20.79 12.84 -14.30
CA PRO A 46 -19.96 13.66 -13.43
C PRO A 46 -19.18 12.72 -12.53
N ALA A 47 -17.85 12.91 -12.48
CA ALA A 47 -16.99 12.16 -11.58
C ALA A 47 -17.65 12.25 -10.21
N ALA A 48 -18.13 11.11 -9.68
CA ALA A 48 -18.74 11.05 -8.37
C ALA A 48 -17.77 11.75 -7.44
N ALA A 49 -18.23 12.85 -6.79
CA ALA A 49 -17.43 13.57 -5.82
C ALA A 49 -16.90 12.51 -4.87
N ALA A 50 -15.56 12.33 -4.85
CA ALA A 50 -14.93 11.31 -4.04
C ALA A 50 -15.44 11.55 -2.62
N ASN A 51 -16.27 10.64 -2.09
CA ASN A 51 -16.84 10.78 -0.77
C ASN A 51 -15.66 10.81 0.21
N VAL A 52 -15.28 12.01 0.60
CA VAL A 52 -14.16 12.26 1.51
C VAL A 52 -14.63 11.84 2.90
N ALA A 53 -13.80 11.08 3.60
CA ALA A 53 -14.14 10.67 4.96
C ALA A 53 -14.27 11.90 5.88
N PRO A 54 -15.17 11.84 6.86
CA PRO A 54 -15.25 12.84 7.91
C PRO A 54 -13.91 13.07 8.59
N PRO A 55 -13.61 14.31 9.04
CA PRO A 55 -12.31 14.63 9.68
C PRO A 55 -11.96 13.73 10.87
N GLU A 56 -12.95 13.32 11.65
CA GLU A 56 -12.78 12.41 12.79
C GLU A 56 -12.32 11.01 12.35
N VAL A 57 -12.77 10.53 11.20
CA VAL A 57 -12.35 9.25 10.63
C VAL A 57 -10.90 9.33 10.17
N VAL A 58 -10.53 10.44 9.52
CA VAL A 58 -9.14 10.69 9.09
C VAL A 58 -8.21 10.79 10.31
N ALA A 59 -8.62 11.51 11.36
CA ALA A 59 -7.87 11.62 12.61
C ALA A 59 -7.72 10.28 13.32
N ALA A 60 -8.76 9.44 13.31
CA ALA A 60 -8.71 8.09 13.88
C ALA A 60 -7.75 7.18 13.11
N ALA A 61 -7.76 7.20 11.77
CA ALA A 61 -6.82 6.48 10.93
C ALA A 61 -5.38 6.93 11.18
N TRP A 62 -5.14 8.24 11.26
CA TRP A 62 -3.84 8.82 11.59
C TRP A 62 -3.30 8.31 12.93
N SER A 63 -4.11 8.41 13.98
CA SER A 63 -3.76 7.91 15.31
C SER A 63 -3.49 6.40 15.34
N ALA A 64 -4.25 5.63 14.54
CA ALA A 64 -4.05 4.19 14.43
C ALA A 64 -2.70 3.84 13.76
N VAL A 65 -2.30 4.57 12.70
CA VAL A 65 -0.99 4.43 12.05
C VAL A 65 0.14 4.87 12.99
N GLU A 66 -0.04 5.94 13.73
CA GLU A 66 0.94 6.40 14.73
C GLU A 66 1.18 5.34 15.83
N LYS A 67 0.11 4.75 16.36
CA LYS A 67 0.21 3.65 17.33
C LYS A 67 0.93 2.43 16.76
N LEU A 68 0.62 2.07 15.51
CA LEU A 68 1.33 0.99 14.83
C LEU A 68 2.83 1.30 14.70
N GLY A 69 3.17 2.52 14.31
CA GLY A 69 4.55 2.98 14.21
C GLY A 69 5.31 2.90 15.54
N LEU A 70 4.66 3.26 16.65
CA LEU A 70 5.23 3.13 18.00
C LEU A 70 5.51 1.68 18.37
N GLU A 71 4.59 0.75 18.06
CA GLU A 71 4.79 -0.68 18.32
C GLU A 71 5.99 -1.23 17.52
N VAL A 72 6.06 -0.90 16.23
CA VAL A 72 7.15 -1.31 15.35
C VAL A 72 8.50 -0.73 15.82
N THR A 73 8.53 0.52 16.27
CA THR A 73 9.75 1.17 16.81
C THR A 73 10.23 0.47 18.10
N ARG A 74 9.32 -0.07 18.89
CA ARG A 74 9.62 -0.87 20.09
C ARG A 74 10.05 -2.31 19.76
N GLY A 75 10.10 -2.68 18.48
CA GLY A 75 10.42 -4.04 18.05
C GLY A 75 9.24 -5.02 18.07
N ASN A 76 8.02 -4.54 18.38
CA ASN A 76 6.81 -5.36 18.33
C ASN A 76 6.27 -5.47 16.89
N TYR A 77 7.02 -6.13 16.03
CA TYR A 77 6.62 -6.36 14.63
C TYR A 77 5.38 -7.25 14.49
N LYS A 78 5.09 -8.05 15.52
CA LYS A 78 3.87 -8.88 15.55
C LYS A 78 2.61 -8.01 15.47
N ALA A 79 2.61 -6.83 16.05
CA ALA A 79 1.48 -5.90 15.97
C ALA A 79 1.15 -5.50 14.52
N ALA A 80 2.16 -5.37 13.66
CA ALA A 80 1.95 -5.07 12.24
C ALA A 80 1.34 -6.26 11.48
N ILE A 81 1.68 -7.49 11.88
CA ILE A 81 1.11 -8.71 11.30
C ILE A 81 -0.36 -8.87 11.73
N ASP A 82 -0.61 -8.78 13.03
CA ASP A 82 -1.93 -8.99 13.61
C ASP A 82 -2.96 -7.96 13.08
N ARG A 83 -2.48 -6.78 12.69
CA ARG A 83 -3.30 -5.71 12.12
C ARG A 83 -3.21 -5.59 10.60
N MET A 84 -2.56 -6.53 9.94
CA MET A 84 -2.55 -6.55 8.48
C MET A 84 -3.96 -6.75 7.94
N ASN A 85 -4.29 -6.04 6.85
CA ASN A 85 -5.61 -6.16 6.23
C ASN A 85 -5.89 -7.62 5.80
N PRO A 86 -6.99 -8.24 6.24
CA PRO A 86 -7.25 -9.66 6.00
C PRO A 86 -7.32 -10.02 4.52
N GLN A 87 -7.96 -9.19 3.69
CA GLN A 87 -8.07 -9.43 2.24
C GLN A 87 -6.70 -9.34 1.55
N TRP A 88 -5.84 -8.41 2.01
CA TRP A 88 -4.48 -8.31 1.53
C TRP A 88 -3.64 -9.52 1.94
N MET A 89 -3.74 -9.95 3.19
CA MET A 89 -3.05 -11.15 3.70
C MET A 89 -3.46 -12.41 2.93
N GLU A 90 -4.77 -12.61 2.71
CA GLU A 90 -5.27 -13.73 1.93
C GLU A 90 -4.71 -13.74 0.49
N ARG A 91 -4.70 -12.57 -0.15
CA ARG A 91 -4.15 -12.41 -1.50
C ARG A 91 -2.66 -12.69 -1.55
N TRP A 92 -1.92 -12.25 -0.56
CA TRP A 92 -0.49 -12.51 -0.44
C TRP A 92 -0.23 -13.99 -0.21
N ALA A 93 -0.98 -14.63 0.68
CA ALA A 93 -0.89 -16.05 0.95
C ALA A 93 -1.12 -16.92 -0.30
N LYS A 94 -2.10 -16.57 -1.14
CA LYS A 94 -2.37 -17.27 -2.41
C LYS A 94 -1.20 -17.20 -3.41
N ARG A 95 -0.33 -16.19 -3.30
CA ARG A 95 0.82 -15.97 -4.20
C ARG A 95 2.14 -16.47 -3.60
N THR A 96 2.15 -16.81 -2.33
CA THR A 96 3.36 -17.24 -1.61
C THR A 96 3.37 -18.76 -1.49
N PRO A 97 4.40 -19.47 -2.01
CA PRO A 97 4.58 -20.87 -1.74
C PRO A 97 4.63 -21.14 -0.23
N GLY A 98 3.80 -22.07 0.25
CA GLY A 98 3.63 -22.32 1.68
C GLY A 98 2.61 -21.41 2.40
N GLY A 99 1.94 -20.51 1.67
CA GLY A 99 0.78 -19.76 2.14
C GLY A 99 1.05 -18.84 3.33
N ALA A 100 0.05 -18.69 4.20
CA ALA A 100 0.08 -17.80 5.36
C ALA A 100 1.18 -18.16 6.38
N GLU A 101 1.45 -19.46 6.59
CA GLU A 101 2.52 -19.89 7.50
C GLU A 101 3.91 -19.44 7.02
N ALA A 102 4.18 -19.54 5.72
CA ALA A 102 5.45 -19.10 5.15
C ALA A 102 5.61 -17.57 5.30
N ILE A 103 4.53 -16.82 5.13
CA ILE A 103 4.51 -15.37 5.36
C ILE A 103 4.83 -15.08 6.82
N GLN A 104 4.16 -15.72 7.77
CA GLN A 104 4.38 -15.51 9.19
C GLN A 104 5.84 -15.80 9.59
N LYS A 105 6.38 -16.94 9.19
CA LYS A 105 7.80 -17.29 9.43
C LYS A 105 8.75 -16.26 8.82
N LYS A 106 8.44 -15.76 7.62
CA LYS A 106 9.25 -14.75 6.94
C LYS A 106 9.27 -13.45 7.74
N ILE A 107 8.14 -13.02 8.27
CA ILE A 107 8.02 -11.76 9.04
C ILE A 107 8.70 -11.91 10.41
N GLU A 108 8.51 -13.04 11.10
CA GLU A 108 9.21 -13.33 12.36
C GLU A 108 10.75 -13.33 12.15
N GLY A 109 11.21 -13.81 10.98
CA GLY A 109 12.61 -13.77 10.59
C GLY A 109 13.14 -12.36 10.29
N VAL A 110 12.30 -11.39 9.96
CA VAL A 110 12.72 -10.02 9.64
C VAL A 110 13.39 -9.34 10.84
N SER A 111 12.78 -9.41 12.01
CA SER A 111 13.33 -8.82 13.24
C SER A 111 14.73 -9.35 13.55
N LYS A 112 14.90 -10.69 13.47
CA LYS A 112 16.20 -11.33 13.69
C LYS A 112 17.24 -10.90 12.66
N ARG A 113 16.85 -10.82 11.40
CA ARG A 113 17.72 -10.39 10.30
C ARG A 113 18.14 -8.93 10.46
N MET A 114 17.20 -8.03 10.76
CA MET A 114 17.52 -6.63 11.03
C MET A 114 18.55 -6.48 12.14
N ALA A 115 18.39 -7.22 13.24
CA ALA A 115 19.37 -7.21 14.33
C ALA A 115 20.73 -7.71 13.89
N GLN A 116 20.80 -8.78 13.07
CA GLN A 116 22.05 -9.34 12.53
C GLN A 116 22.74 -8.38 11.55
N GLU A 117 21.97 -7.64 10.78
CA GLU A 117 22.47 -6.65 9.80
C GLU A 117 22.74 -5.28 10.45
N GLY A 118 22.60 -5.16 11.74
CA GLY A 118 22.82 -3.89 12.46
C GLY A 118 21.78 -2.80 12.12
N VAL A 119 20.59 -3.22 11.68
CA VAL A 119 19.50 -2.32 11.31
C VAL A 119 18.51 -2.18 12.47
N SER A 120 18.13 -0.95 12.78
CA SER A 120 17.06 -0.68 13.76
C SER A 120 16.15 0.45 13.27
N ILE A 121 14.87 0.34 13.60
CA ILE A 121 13.90 1.43 13.37
C ILE A 121 13.97 2.38 14.55
N VAL A 122 14.29 3.63 14.28
CA VAL A 122 14.42 4.69 15.30
C VAL A 122 13.08 5.37 15.54
N SER A 123 12.34 5.60 14.47
CA SER A 123 10.99 6.18 14.53
C SER A 123 10.20 5.78 13.29
N SER A 124 8.88 5.69 13.45
CA SER A 124 7.94 5.53 12.35
C SER A 124 6.69 6.33 12.69
N VAL A 125 6.49 7.43 11.98
CA VAL A 125 5.42 8.39 12.32
C VAL A 125 4.65 8.81 11.07
N PRO A 126 3.35 9.08 11.18
CA PRO A 126 2.61 9.73 10.13
C PRO A 126 3.17 11.12 9.84
N GLN A 127 3.27 11.48 8.55
CA GLN A 127 3.75 12.80 8.12
C GLN A 127 3.17 13.18 6.77
N GLY A 128 2.61 14.37 6.65
CA GLY A 128 2.01 14.88 5.41
C GLY A 128 0.48 14.90 5.48
N THR A 129 -0.17 15.01 4.33
CA THR A 129 -1.63 15.12 4.25
C THR A 129 -2.25 13.79 3.88
N PRO A 130 -3.09 13.19 4.74
CA PRO A 130 -3.79 11.96 4.42
C PRO A 130 -4.85 12.19 3.31
N ARG A 131 -5.11 11.16 2.53
CA ARG A 131 -6.18 11.14 1.53
C ARG A 131 -7.14 10.02 1.85
N SER A 132 -8.42 10.26 1.78
CA SER A 132 -9.45 9.30 2.18
C SER A 132 -10.41 8.99 1.05
N PHE A 133 -10.95 7.77 1.07
CA PHE A 133 -11.89 7.27 0.09
C PHE A 133 -12.95 6.43 0.79
N GLU A 134 -14.16 6.55 0.31
CA GLU A 134 -15.22 5.63 0.64
C GLU A 134 -15.13 4.42 -0.29
N VAL A 135 -15.02 3.21 0.27
CA VAL A 135 -14.80 2.01 -0.51
C VAL A 135 -15.74 0.87 -0.12
N GLY A 136 -15.90 -0.07 -1.03
CA GLY A 136 -16.71 -1.27 -0.82
C GLY A 136 -16.15 -2.46 -1.57
N PRO A 137 -16.62 -3.69 -1.20
CA PRO A 137 -16.18 -4.92 -1.84
C PRO A 137 -16.70 -5.06 -3.29
N GLY A 138 -17.70 -4.26 -3.72
CA GLY A 138 -18.23 -4.40 -5.05
C GLY A 138 -19.61 -3.79 -5.24
N LYS A 139 -20.43 -4.49 -5.98
CA LYS A 139 -21.76 -4.10 -6.43
C LYS A 139 -22.83 -5.03 -5.84
N ARG A 140 -23.99 -4.50 -5.59
CA ARG A 140 -25.18 -5.24 -5.21
C ARG A 140 -26.28 -5.00 -6.24
N LEU A 141 -27.03 -6.04 -6.60
CA LEU A 141 -28.25 -5.89 -7.37
C LEU A 141 -29.39 -5.49 -6.43
N GLU A 142 -30.01 -4.36 -6.69
CA GLU A 142 -31.23 -3.94 -6.01
C GLU A 142 -32.42 -4.20 -6.92
N LYS A 143 -33.44 -4.89 -6.37
CA LYS A 143 -34.71 -5.12 -7.05
C LYS A 143 -35.62 -3.97 -6.80
N VAL A 144 -35.92 -3.21 -7.84
CA VAL A 144 -36.95 -2.19 -7.83
C VAL A 144 -38.21 -2.78 -8.45
N ALA A 145 -39.34 -2.74 -7.73
CA ALA A 145 -40.59 -3.32 -8.20
C ALA A 145 -41.01 -2.69 -9.54
N GLY A 146 -41.07 -3.52 -10.59
CA GLY A 146 -41.47 -3.09 -11.94
C GLY A 146 -40.32 -2.60 -12.84
N GLU A 147 -39.09 -2.61 -12.38
CA GLU A 147 -37.91 -2.24 -13.15
C GLU A 147 -36.90 -3.40 -13.24
N PRO A 148 -36.00 -3.41 -14.24
CA PRO A 148 -34.87 -4.35 -14.27
C PRO A 148 -33.96 -4.13 -13.07
N ASP A 149 -33.33 -5.22 -12.58
CA ASP A 149 -32.41 -5.19 -11.46
C ASP A 149 -31.32 -4.12 -11.68
N VAL A 150 -31.17 -3.19 -10.73
CA VAL A 150 -30.20 -2.10 -10.80
C VAL A 150 -28.96 -2.47 -10.01
N GLU A 151 -27.79 -2.33 -10.64
CA GLU A 151 -26.50 -2.58 -10.01
C GLU A 151 -26.07 -1.37 -9.17
N VAL A 152 -26.04 -1.53 -7.86
CA VAL A 152 -25.68 -0.47 -6.90
C VAL A 152 -24.29 -0.72 -6.31
N LEU A 153 -23.47 0.32 -6.27
CA LEU A 153 -22.16 0.28 -5.61
C LEU A 153 -22.34 0.28 -4.08
N ILE A 154 -21.62 -0.63 -3.41
CA ILE A 154 -21.66 -0.76 -1.96
C ILE A 154 -20.44 -0.10 -1.34
N PHE A 155 -20.65 0.93 -0.54
CA PHE A 155 -19.62 1.68 0.18
C PHE A 155 -19.74 1.40 1.68
N THR A 156 -19.02 0.40 2.16
CA THR A 156 -19.13 -0.09 3.55
C THR A 156 -17.90 0.23 4.41
N LYS A 157 -16.82 0.72 3.79
CA LYS A 157 -15.55 0.94 4.47
C LYS A 157 -14.98 2.33 4.17
N TRP A 158 -14.17 2.80 5.12
CA TRP A 158 -13.25 3.90 4.92
C TRP A 158 -11.87 3.36 4.59
N LEU A 159 -11.22 3.94 3.60
CA LEU A 159 -9.83 3.71 3.24
C LEU A 159 -9.11 5.06 3.32
N VAL A 160 -8.04 5.11 4.13
CA VAL A 160 -7.24 6.33 4.31
C VAL A 160 -5.79 6.04 3.95
N LEU A 161 -5.25 6.76 2.97
CA LEU A 161 -3.83 6.78 2.65
C LEU A 161 -3.13 7.72 3.62
N VAL A 162 -2.34 7.19 4.52
CA VAL A 162 -1.62 7.97 5.53
C VAL A 162 -0.14 7.98 5.17
N PRO A 163 0.42 9.11 4.69
CA PRO A 163 1.85 9.22 4.44
C PRO A 163 2.65 9.06 5.74
N THR A 164 3.82 8.44 5.64
CA THR A 164 4.67 8.13 6.81
C THR A 164 6.12 8.49 6.56
N LEU A 165 6.83 8.82 7.64
CA LEU A 165 8.27 8.93 7.67
C LEU A 165 8.82 7.89 8.65
N THR A 166 9.65 6.98 8.14
CA THR A 166 10.36 5.99 8.96
C THR A 166 11.85 6.30 8.94
N LYS A 167 12.47 6.38 10.12
CA LYS A 167 13.91 6.56 10.27
C LYS A 167 14.55 5.24 10.70
N TYR A 168 15.57 4.86 9.95
CA TYR A 168 16.39 3.68 10.22
C TYR A 168 17.76 4.11 10.69
N ARG A 169 18.34 3.34 11.59
CA ARG A 169 19.73 3.39 11.98
C ARG A 169 20.42 2.13 11.45
N LEU A 170 21.50 2.30 10.70
CA LEU A 170 22.31 1.22 10.15
C LEU A 170 23.71 1.27 10.72
N MET A 171 24.21 0.13 11.17
CA MET A 171 25.62 -0.07 11.50
C MET A 171 26.28 -0.78 10.31
N LEU A 172 27.17 -0.11 9.61
CA LEU A 172 27.81 -0.64 8.40
C LEU A 172 29.18 -1.26 8.74
N GLY A 173 29.23 -2.59 8.87
CA GLY A 173 30.48 -3.31 9.14
C GLY A 173 31.22 -2.79 10.38
N ASP A 174 32.53 -2.59 10.24
CA ASP A 174 33.40 -2.12 11.34
C ASP A 174 33.34 -0.58 11.55
N ASN A 175 32.44 0.12 10.86
CA ASN A 175 32.30 1.56 11.03
C ASN A 175 31.60 1.85 12.37
N PRO A 176 32.26 2.54 13.34
CA PRO A 176 31.65 2.83 14.63
C PRO A 176 30.53 3.87 14.55
N LYS A 177 30.42 4.60 13.41
CA LYS A 177 29.39 5.64 13.24
C LYS A 177 28.19 5.05 12.50
N PRO A 178 26.98 5.15 13.11
CA PRO A 178 25.77 4.72 12.42
C PRO A 178 25.43 5.66 11.26
N VAL A 179 24.80 5.10 10.23
CA VAL A 179 24.16 5.85 9.15
C VAL A 179 22.68 5.89 9.43
N PHE A 180 22.08 7.07 9.28
CA PHE A 180 20.63 7.22 9.39
C PHE A 180 20.02 7.39 8.00
N ILE A 181 18.92 6.63 7.76
CA ILE A 181 18.15 6.72 6.52
C ILE A 181 16.71 7.11 6.86
N GLU A 182 16.19 8.07 6.13
CA GLU A 182 14.79 8.47 6.15
C GLU A 182 14.09 7.87 4.94
N LYS A 183 13.04 7.09 5.20
CA LYS A 183 12.16 6.53 4.18
C LYS A 183 10.80 7.21 4.28
N PHE A 184 10.43 7.90 3.21
CA PHE A 184 9.09 8.40 3.00
C PHE A 184 8.28 7.29 2.34
N GLY A 185 7.12 7.00 2.88
CA GLY A 185 6.22 5.98 2.39
C GLY A 185 4.79 6.29 2.82
N PHE A 186 3.93 5.29 2.86
CA PHE A 186 2.57 5.44 3.35
C PHE A 186 2.00 4.11 3.85
N GLN A 187 1.00 4.21 4.72
CA GLN A 187 0.15 3.10 5.14
C GLN A 187 -1.26 3.31 4.60
N VAL A 188 -1.89 2.24 4.13
CA VAL A 188 -3.31 2.24 3.80
C VAL A 188 -4.06 1.71 5.01
N ALA A 189 -4.75 2.59 5.72
CA ALA A 189 -5.59 2.23 6.85
C ALA A 189 -7.02 1.97 6.35
N VAL A 190 -7.59 0.82 6.71
CA VAL A 190 -8.95 0.42 6.29
C VAL A 190 -9.75 0.02 7.52
N SER A 191 -10.98 0.57 7.64
CA SER A 191 -11.94 0.21 8.68
C SER A 191 -13.36 0.16 8.12
N ASP A 192 -14.22 -0.66 8.71
CA ASP A 192 -15.66 -0.58 8.43
C ASP A 192 -16.23 0.75 8.89
N LYS A 193 -17.21 1.27 8.17
CA LYS A 193 -17.93 2.48 8.59
C LYS A 193 -18.58 2.27 9.95
N GLY A 194 -18.48 3.29 10.79
CA GLY A 194 -18.99 3.24 12.16
C GLY A 194 -18.16 2.40 13.13
N LYS A 195 -17.05 1.80 12.68
CA LYS A 195 -16.08 1.12 13.54
C LYS A 195 -14.78 1.92 13.58
N ASN A 196 -14.02 1.71 14.66
CA ASN A 196 -12.67 2.28 14.83
C ASN A 196 -11.65 1.14 14.97
N ASP A 197 -11.82 0.09 14.18
CA ASP A 197 -10.93 -1.07 14.10
C ASP A 197 -10.18 -1.04 12.78
N TRP A 198 -8.94 -0.52 12.83
CA TRP A 198 -8.14 -0.26 11.65
C TRP A 198 -7.22 -1.45 11.34
N SER A 199 -7.28 -1.93 10.11
CA SER A 199 -6.31 -2.83 9.51
C SER A 199 -5.45 -2.10 8.49
N PHE A 200 -4.24 -2.61 8.22
CA PHE A 200 -3.24 -1.87 7.44
C PHE A 200 -2.72 -2.66 6.25
N ILE A 201 -2.37 -1.93 5.18
CA ILE A 201 -1.59 -2.43 4.05
C ILE A 201 -0.38 -1.51 3.91
N ASP A 202 0.82 -2.10 3.89
CA ASP A 202 2.04 -1.35 3.63
C ASP A 202 2.10 -0.88 2.18
N GLY A 203 2.49 0.38 1.97
CA GLY A 203 2.50 1.02 0.67
C GLY A 203 3.72 0.68 -0.19
N SER A 204 4.76 0.00 0.34
CA SER A 204 6.06 -0.13 -0.32
C SER A 204 6.01 -0.75 -1.72
N ASP A 205 5.18 -1.79 -1.91
CA ASP A 205 5.01 -2.46 -3.21
C ASP A 205 3.58 -2.36 -3.73
N LEU A 206 2.82 -1.41 -3.20
CA LEU A 206 1.42 -1.25 -3.53
C LEU A 206 1.26 -0.49 -4.84
N THR A 207 0.43 -1.02 -5.74
CA THR A 207 0.02 -0.35 -6.97
C THR A 207 -1.46 0.02 -6.91
N VAL A 208 -1.88 1.03 -7.66
CA VAL A 208 -3.29 1.39 -7.81
C VAL A 208 -4.12 0.18 -8.25
N ASN A 209 -3.61 -0.60 -9.22
CA ASN A 209 -4.31 -1.79 -9.70
C ASN A 209 -4.45 -2.88 -8.63
N SER A 210 -3.42 -3.10 -7.79
CA SER A 210 -3.51 -4.07 -6.70
C SER A 210 -4.51 -3.63 -5.64
N LEU A 211 -4.57 -2.33 -5.32
CA LEU A 211 -5.53 -1.79 -4.37
C LEU A 211 -6.97 -1.83 -4.92
N ARG A 212 -7.16 -1.45 -6.19
CA ARG A 212 -8.46 -1.53 -6.87
C ARG A 212 -8.99 -2.95 -7.03
N SER A 213 -8.11 -3.94 -7.10
CA SER A 213 -8.54 -5.34 -7.12
C SER A 213 -9.08 -5.85 -5.77
N LEU A 214 -8.82 -5.14 -4.67
CA LEU A 214 -9.47 -5.35 -3.37
C LEU A 214 -10.74 -4.49 -3.24
N TYR A 215 -10.67 -3.26 -3.74
CA TYR A 215 -11.72 -2.25 -3.60
C TYR A 215 -12.04 -1.65 -4.97
N VAL A 216 -12.93 -2.32 -5.71
CA VAL A 216 -13.27 -1.96 -7.11
C VAL A 216 -13.86 -0.54 -7.23
N THR A 217 -14.39 0.01 -6.14
CA THR A 217 -14.98 1.34 -6.06
C THR A 217 -13.96 2.48 -6.04
N LEU A 218 -12.66 2.17 -5.88
CA LEU A 218 -11.61 3.19 -5.93
C LEU A 218 -11.50 3.82 -7.32
N PRO A 219 -11.27 5.14 -7.41
CA PRO A 219 -11.07 5.83 -8.69
C PRO A 219 -9.92 5.21 -9.50
N GLN A 220 -10.04 5.24 -10.83
CA GLN A 220 -8.98 4.73 -11.71
C GLN A 220 -7.78 5.66 -11.76
N ASP A 221 -8.04 6.95 -11.63
CA ASP A 221 -7.09 8.05 -11.69
C ASP A 221 -6.53 8.45 -10.32
N MET A 222 -6.77 7.62 -9.29
CA MET A 222 -6.18 7.88 -7.98
C MET A 222 -4.65 7.77 -8.03
N GLU A 223 -3.98 8.67 -7.35
CA GLU A 223 -2.53 8.62 -7.16
C GLU A 223 -2.20 8.05 -5.77
N LEU A 224 -1.15 7.25 -5.69
CA LEU A 224 -0.58 6.84 -4.41
C LEU A 224 0.46 7.86 -3.94
N PRO A 225 0.64 8.04 -2.62
CA PRO A 225 1.73 8.86 -2.11
C PRO A 225 3.09 8.37 -2.62
N PRO A 226 4.02 9.28 -2.97
CA PRO A 226 5.33 8.89 -3.46
C PRO A 226 6.15 8.19 -2.37
N ILE A 227 7.00 7.25 -2.80
CA ILE A 227 7.94 6.56 -1.93
C ILE A 227 9.34 7.04 -2.31
N SER A 228 10.12 7.43 -1.31
CA SER A 228 11.50 7.84 -1.51
C SER A 228 12.35 7.56 -0.27
N GLU A 229 13.65 7.42 -0.48
CA GLU A 229 14.62 7.22 0.59
C GLU A 229 15.74 8.25 0.45
N ARG A 230 16.22 8.74 1.59
CA ARG A 230 17.38 9.62 1.63
C ARG A 230 18.21 9.34 2.87
N GLN A 231 19.49 9.61 2.79
CA GLN A 231 20.34 9.65 3.98
C GLN A 231 19.95 10.87 4.82
N ALA A 232 19.67 10.66 6.10
CA ALA A 232 19.40 11.78 7.00
C ALA A 232 20.68 12.58 7.22
N THR A 233 20.57 13.90 7.11
CA THR A 233 21.65 14.80 7.50
C THR A 233 21.78 14.72 9.03
N GLU A 234 22.97 14.46 9.56
CA GLU A 234 23.20 14.55 11.00
C GLU A 234 22.87 15.98 11.45
N THR A 235 21.71 16.16 12.07
CA THR A 235 21.47 17.39 12.83
C THR A 235 22.20 17.19 14.15
N ARG A 236 23.29 17.93 14.33
CA ARG A 236 24.05 18.03 15.61
C ARG A 236 23.16 18.58 16.71
#